data_31b0b361a2f7db4d8d9f1bd9990d960d
#
_entry.id   31b0b361a2f7db4d8d9f1bd9990d960d
#
_cell.length_a   1.000
_cell.length_b   1.000
_cell.length_c   1.000
_cell.angle_alpha   90.00
_cell.angle_beta   90.00
_cell.angle_gamma   90.00
#
_symmetry.space_group_name_H-M   'P 1'
#
loop_
_entity.id
_entity.type
_entity.pdbx_description
1 polymer ?
#
loop_
_entity_poly.entity_id
_entity_poly.type
_entity_poly.pdbx_seq_one_letter_code
_entity_poly.pdbx_strand_id
1 'polypeptide(L)'
;VEQAAKPFHVRIEGPMDCDSDRETQIKALSGLTAELDRRGIDVELVADEWCNTLEDIKLFADNKAGHMIQIKTPDLGGINNTIEAVLYCKEKGVGAYQGGTCNETDRSAQVCVHCAMATQPVQILAKPGMGVDEGFMIAYNEMSRIIAVRKALRK
;
A
#
# COMPACT_ATOMS: atom_id res chain seq x y z
N VAL A 1 1.06 -21.79 -3.48
CA VAL A 1 0.22 -20.76 -2.87
C VAL A 1 -0.94 -20.41 -3.80
N GLU A 2 -0.71 -19.96 -5.05
CA GLU A 2 -1.75 -19.55 -6.02
C GLU A 2 -2.89 -20.56 -6.15
N GLN A 3 -2.59 -21.84 -6.44
CA GLN A 3 -3.60 -22.88 -6.61
C GLN A 3 -4.41 -23.16 -5.35
N ALA A 4 -3.77 -23.05 -4.18
CA ALA A 4 -4.42 -23.30 -2.88
C ALA A 4 -5.34 -22.15 -2.46
N ALA A 5 -5.13 -20.95 -3.00
CA ALA A 5 -5.90 -19.76 -2.66
C ALA A 5 -7.13 -19.54 -3.56
N LYS A 6 -7.26 -20.28 -4.66
CA LYS A 6 -8.40 -20.12 -5.57
C LYS A 6 -9.74 -20.26 -4.84
N PRO A 7 -10.72 -19.40 -5.14
CA PRO A 7 -10.79 -18.43 -6.24
C PRO A 7 -10.23 -17.03 -5.91
N PHE A 8 -9.51 -16.86 -4.83
CA PHE A 8 -9.02 -15.56 -4.37
C PHE A 8 -7.72 -15.18 -5.07
N HIS A 9 -7.57 -13.89 -5.38
CA HIS A 9 -6.32 -13.32 -5.84
C HIS A 9 -5.32 -13.22 -4.68
N VAL A 10 -4.08 -13.63 -4.93
CA VAL A 10 -3.04 -13.73 -3.89
C VAL A 10 -2.14 -12.51 -3.91
N ARG A 11 -1.96 -11.88 -2.76
CA ARG A 11 -0.93 -10.88 -2.49
C ARG A 11 -0.02 -11.36 -1.38
N ILE A 12 1.27 -11.26 -1.59
CA ILE A 12 2.29 -11.65 -0.60
C ILE A 12 3.09 -10.39 -0.26
N GLU A 13 2.92 -9.91 0.96
CA GLU A 13 3.65 -8.79 1.50
C GLU A 13 4.95 -9.27 2.14
N GLY A 14 6.04 -8.52 1.94
CA GLY A 14 7.34 -8.82 2.50
C GLY A 14 7.85 -10.23 2.14
N PRO A 15 7.82 -10.67 0.86
CA PRO A 15 8.20 -12.05 0.52
C PRO A 15 9.67 -12.36 0.80
N MET A 16 10.47 -11.35 0.96
CA MET A 16 11.89 -11.42 1.29
C MET A 16 12.34 -10.14 1.99
N ASP A 17 13.35 -10.27 2.82
CA ASP A 17 14.09 -9.18 3.42
C ASP A 17 15.58 -9.43 3.23
N CYS A 18 16.24 -8.48 2.56
CA CYS A 18 17.70 -8.51 2.38
C CYS A 18 18.31 -7.57 3.42
N ASP A 19 18.79 -8.14 4.52
CA ASP A 19 19.36 -7.40 5.66
C ASP A 19 20.59 -6.53 5.30
N SER A 20 21.12 -6.67 4.08
CA SER A 20 22.35 -6.01 3.67
C SER A 20 22.18 -4.52 3.38
N ASP A 21 21.26 -4.19 2.49
CA ASP A 21 21.02 -2.82 2.05
C ASP A 21 19.80 -2.72 1.10
N ARG A 22 19.33 -1.48 0.92
CA ARG A 22 18.18 -1.14 0.07
C ARG A 22 18.37 -1.55 -1.40
N GLU A 23 19.57 -1.38 -1.96
CA GLU A 23 19.82 -1.68 -3.38
C GLU A 23 19.74 -3.18 -3.65
N THR A 24 20.27 -3.98 -2.74
CA THR A 24 20.14 -5.44 -2.78
C THR A 24 18.69 -5.87 -2.68
N GLN A 25 17.92 -5.26 -1.78
CA GLN A 25 16.47 -5.52 -1.66
C GLN A 25 15.73 -5.20 -2.96
N ILE A 26 15.96 -4.03 -3.54
CA ILE A 26 15.32 -3.61 -4.80
C ILE A 26 15.65 -4.60 -5.91
N LYS A 27 16.91 -4.96 -6.08
CA LYS A 27 17.36 -5.89 -7.12
C LYS A 27 16.76 -7.28 -6.96
N ALA A 28 16.75 -7.80 -5.74
CA ALA A 28 16.21 -9.12 -5.45
C ALA A 28 14.69 -9.16 -5.69
N LEU A 29 13.95 -8.16 -5.20
CA LEU A 29 12.51 -8.10 -5.34
C LEU A 29 12.08 -7.84 -6.79
N SER A 30 12.79 -6.97 -7.52
CA SER A 30 12.57 -6.76 -8.96
C SER A 30 12.76 -8.05 -9.75
N GLY A 31 13.83 -8.80 -9.45
CA GLY A 31 14.09 -10.09 -10.09
C GLY A 31 12.99 -11.12 -9.82
N LEU A 32 12.51 -11.20 -8.58
CA LEU A 32 11.43 -12.09 -8.21
C LEU A 32 10.10 -11.69 -8.90
N THR A 33 9.79 -10.41 -8.93
CA THR A 33 8.60 -9.87 -9.60
C THR A 33 8.61 -10.23 -11.09
N ALA A 34 9.71 -9.93 -11.78
CA ALA A 34 9.87 -10.24 -13.21
C ALA A 34 9.78 -11.76 -13.49
N GLU A 35 10.28 -12.60 -12.59
CA GLU A 35 10.22 -14.05 -12.75
C GLU A 35 8.79 -14.60 -12.59
N LEU A 36 8.00 -14.04 -11.66
CA LEU A 36 6.57 -14.40 -11.54
C LEU A 36 5.81 -14.03 -12.83
N ASP A 37 6.02 -12.81 -13.33
CA ASP A 37 5.40 -12.34 -14.57
C ASP A 37 5.78 -13.24 -15.75
N ARG A 38 7.07 -13.53 -15.89
CA ARG A 38 7.57 -14.41 -16.97
C ARG A 38 6.97 -15.81 -16.95
N ARG A 39 6.67 -16.32 -15.76
CA ARG A 39 6.03 -17.64 -15.57
C ARG A 39 4.51 -17.61 -15.67
N GLY A 40 3.90 -16.44 -15.74
CA GLY A 40 2.46 -16.28 -15.70
C GLY A 40 1.83 -16.76 -14.39
N ILE A 41 2.55 -16.57 -13.26
CA ILE A 41 2.05 -16.91 -11.92
C ILE A 41 1.21 -15.74 -11.43
N ASP A 42 -0.08 -15.97 -11.17
CA ASP A 42 -1.03 -14.95 -10.73
C ASP A 42 -0.91 -14.70 -9.21
N VAL A 43 0.20 -14.06 -8.85
CA VAL A 43 0.52 -13.65 -7.48
C VAL A 43 1.13 -12.26 -7.52
N GLU A 44 0.57 -11.32 -6.77
CA GLU A 44 1.16 -9.99 -6.60
C GLU A 44 2.09 -9.95 -5.38
N LEU A 45 3.29 -9.42 -5.57
CA LEU A 45 4.22 -9.14 -4.48
C LEU A 45 4.06 -7.71 -4.01
N VAL A 46 4.01 -7.52 -2.70
CA VAL A 46 3.93 -6.20 -2.06
C VAL A 46 5.26 -5.89 -1.39
N ALA A 47 5.92 -4.82 -1.82
CA ALA A 47 7.12 -4.32 -1.18
C ALA A 47 6.76 -3.65 0.14
N ASP A 48 7.40 -4.03 1.22
CA ASP A 48 7.23 -3.47 2.57
C ASP A 48 8.56 -3.00 3.14
N GLU A 49 9.54 -3.88 3.23
CA GLU A 49 10.84 -3.55 3.80
C GLU A 49 11.61 -2.56 2.91
N TRP A 50 12.35 -1.66 3.54
CA TRP A 50 13.11 -0.58 2.88
C TRP A 50 12.27 0.46 2.12
N CYS A 51 10.94 0.47 2.28
CA CYS A 51 9.99 1.42 1.66
C CYS A 51 9.44 2.44 2.67
N ASN A 52 10.31 3.12 3.42
CA ASN A 52 9.89 3.94 4.56
C ASN A 52 9.83 5.45 4.23
N THR A 53 10.42 5.88 3.14
CA THR A 53 10.40 7.28 2.71
C THR A 53 9.77 7.44 1.33
N LEU A 54 9.39 8.68 0.97
CA LEU A 54 8.91 8.97 -0.38
C LEU A 54 9.96 8.64 -1.45
N GLU A 55 11.23 8.87 -1.15
CA GLU A 55 12.33 8.55 -2.05
C GLU A 55 12.46 7.04 -2.27
N ASP A 56 12.38 6.26 -1.19
CA ASP A 56 12.40 4.80 -1.29
C ASP A 56 11.26 4.29 -2.17
N ILE A 57 10.04 4.77 -1.93
CA ILE A 57 8.86 4.38 -2.72
C ILE A 57 9.08 4.68 -4.21
N LYS A 58 9.64 5.85 -4.55
CA LYS A 58 9.96 6.19 -5.93
C LYS A 58 10.99 5.24 -6.53
N LEU A 59 12.06 4.91 -5.80
CA LEU A 59 13.09 3.97 -6.24
C LEU A 59 12.51 2.57 -6.48
N PHE A 60 11.68 2.06 -5.58
CA PHE A 60 11.02 0.77 -5.76
C PHE A 60 10.07 0.77 -6.97
N ALA A 61 9.29 1.83 -7.14
CA ALA A 61 8.38 1.95 -8.28
C ALA A 61 9.13 2.03 -9.62
N ASP A 62 10.21 2.79 -9.69
CA ASP A 62 11.05 2.93 -10.90
C ASP A 62 11.69 1.61 -11.31
N ASN A 63 12.06 0.78 -10.35
CA ASN A 63 12.70 -0.51 -10.56
C ASN A 63 11.71 -1.69 -10.63
N LYS A 64 10.39 -1.45 -10.57
CA LYS A 64 9.38 -2.51 -10.51
C LYS A 64 9.67 -3.54 -9.41
N ALA A 65 10.16 -3.07 -8.28
CA ALA A 65 10.46 -3.90 -7.12
C ALA A 65 9.17 -4.21 -6.34
N GLY A 66 8.43 -5.18 -6.82
CA GLY A 66 7.08 -5.54 -6.40
C GLY A 66 6.01 -5.10 -7.38
N HIS A 67 4.89 -5.81 -7.41
CA HIS A 67 3.68 -5.43 -8.15
C HIS A 67 2.95 -4.29 -7.45
N MET A 68 3.11 -4.22 -6.13
CA MET A 68 2.56 -3.20 -5.25
C MET A 68 3.62 -2.73 -4.25
N ILE A 69 3.43 -1.52 -3.74
CA ILE A 69 4.28 -0.95 -2.69
C ILE A 69 3.40 -0.54 -1.51
N GLN A 70 3.79 -0.93 -0.31
CA GLN A 70 3.16 -0.47 0.91
C GLN A 70 3.56 0.97 1.20
N ILE A 71 2.56 1.83 1.40
CA ILE A 71 2.74 3.25 1.72
C ILE A 71 2.35 3.46 3.18
N LYS A 72 3.36 3.51 4.05
CA LYS A 72 3.20 3.66 5.50
C LYS A 72 2.95 5.12 5.83
N THR A 73 1.68 5.52 5.84
CA THR A 73 1.26 6.92 6.00
C THR A 73 1.98 7.67 7.13
N PRO A 74 2.19 7.10 8.34
CA PRO A 74 2.88 7.81 9.41
C PRO A 74 4.36 8.06 9.15
N ASP A 75 5.03 7.19 8.39
CA ASP A 75 6.49 7.23 8.20
C ASP A 75 6.92 8.25 7.14
N LEU A 76 6.01 8.64 6.25
CA LEU A 76 6.32 9.55 5.14
C LEU A 76 6.46 11.03 5.54
N GLY A 77 6.25 11.36 6.81
CA GLY A 77 6.47 12.71 7.34
C GLY A 77 5.38 13.74 7.03
N GLY A 78 4.45 13.45 6.12
CA GLY A 78 3.36 14.37 5.79
C GLY A 78 2.34 13.82 4.80
N ILE A 79 1.13 14.40 4.85
CA ILE A 79 0.02 14.02 3.95
C ILE A 79 0.37 14.22 2.48
N ASN A 80 1.09 15.29 2.15
CA ASN A 80 1.56 15.56 0.79
C ASN A 80 2.44 14.43 0.25
N ASN A 81 3.34 13.90 1.07
CA ASN A 81 4.21 12.79 0.68
C ASN A 81 3.39 11.50 0.46
N THR A 82 2.40 11.25 1.31
CA THR A 82 1.48 10.12 1.14
C THR A 82 0.71 10.21 -0.18
N ILE A 83 0.17 11.38 -0.49
CA ILE A 83 -0.55 11.63 -1.74
C ILE A 83 0.39 11.45 -2.94
N GLU A 84 1.59 12.05 -2.89
CA GLU A 84 2.58 11.94 -3.95
C GLU A 84 3.02 10.49 -4.17
N ALA A 85 3.25 9.73 -3.11
CA ALA A 85 3.62 8.32 -3.20
C ALA A 85 2.57 7.50 -3.96
N VAL A 86 1.28 7.65 -3.62
CA VAL A 86 0.20 6.93 -4.31
C VAL A 86 0.13 7.33 -5.79
N LEU A 87 0.20 8.63 -6.09
CA LEU A 87 0.12 9.13 -7.47
C LEU A 87 1.33 8.69 -8.29
N TYR A 88 2.51 8.68 -7.70
CA TYR A 88 3.73 8.22 -8.36
C TYR A 88 3.68 6.72 -8.70
N CYS A 89 3.24 5.89 -7.75
CA CYS A 89 3.03 4.46 -8.03
C CYS A 89 2.07 4.27 -9.21
N LYS A 90 0.97 5.02 -9.26
CA LYS A 90 0.00 4.95 -10.37
C LYS A 90 0.63 5.38 -11.69
N GLU A 91 1.40 6.45 -11.71
CA GLU A 91 2.13 6.91 -12.90
C GLU A 91 3.08 5.83 -13.44
N LYS A 92 3.75 5.12 -12.54
CA LYS A 92 4.67 4.03 -12.90
C LYS A 92 3.97 2.71 -13.19
N GLY A 93 2.65 2.62 -13.05
CA GLY A 93 1.90 1.37 -13.23
C GLY A 93 2.25 0.32 -12.19
N VAL A 94 2.51 0.75 -10.96
CA VAL A 94 2.71 -0.07 -9.77
C VAL A 94 1.53 0.13 -8.84
N GLY A 95 1.05 -0.92 -8.20
CA GLY A 95 -0.04 -0.82 -7.24
C GLY A 95 0.37 -0.05 -6.00
N ALA A 96 -0.47 0.85 -5.51
CA ALA A 96 -0.29 1.50 -4.22
C ALA A 96 -1.14 0.81 -3.17
N TYR A 97 -0.52 0.33 -2.10
CA TYR A 97 -1.16 -0.21 -0.92
C TYR A 97 -0.99 0.77 0.23
N GLN A 98 -2.04 1.50 0.56
CA GLN A 98 -1.98 2.46 1.66
C GLN A 98 -2.12 1.72 2.98
N GLY A 99 -0.98 1.37 3.55
CA GLY A 99 -0.80 0.61 4.77
C GLY A 99 -0.69 1.48 6.01
N GLY A 100 0.10 1.05 6.96
CA GLY A 100 0.32 1.74 8.22
C GLY A 100 1.43 1.12 9.06
N THR A 101 1.55 1.58 10.28
CA THR A 101 2.52 1.10 11.28
C THR A 101 1.81 0.65 12.55
N CYS A 102 2.54 -0.01 13.47
CA CYS A 102 2.00 -0.47 14.75
C CYS A 102 1.53 0.67 15.68
N ASN A 103 1.84 1.92 15.37
CA ASN A 103 1.54 3.09 16.19
C ASN A 103 0.31 3.86 15.71
N GLU A 104 -0.59 3.22 15.02
CA GLU A 104 -1.78 3.85 14.45
C GLU A 104 -2.84 4.16 15.51
N THR A 105 -3.58 5.22 15.25
CA THR A 105 -4.71 5.68 16.06
C THR A 105 -5.95 5.82 15.18
N ASP A 106 -7.12 6.05 15.81
CA ASP A 106 -8.35 6.38 15.10
C ASP A 106 -8.18 7.59 14.18
N ARG A 107 -7.41 8.59 14.62
CA ARG A 107 -7.12 9.81 13.84
C ARG A 107 -6.27 9.55 12.63
N SER A 108 -5.20 8.75 12.76
CA SER A 108 -4.36 8.40 11.63
C SER A 108 -5.13 7.56 10.61
N ALA A 109 -5.99 6.65 11.08
CA ALA A 109 -6.87 5.86 10.22
C ALA A 109 -7.84 6.76 9.43
N GLN A 110 -8.47 7.76 10.06
CA GLN A 110 -9.34 8.72 9.38
C GLN A 110 -8.58 9.53 8.32
N VAL A 111 -7.40 10.06 8.66
CA VAL A 111 -6.55 10.79 7.69
C VAL A 111 -6.17 9.91 6.52
N CYS A 112 -5.82 8.65 6.78
CA CYS A 112 -5.51 7.66 5.76
C CYS A 112 -6.68 7.47 4.78
N VAL A 113 -7.91 7.37 5.30
CA VAL A 113 -9.13 7.29 4.48
C VAL A 113 -9.29 8.52 3.58
N HIS A 114 -9.04 9.73 4.09
CA HIS A 114 -9.13 10.95 3.29
C HIS A 114 -8.13 10.92 2.11
N CYS A 115 -6.88 10.56 2.38
CA CYS A 115 -5.85 10.41 1.35
C CYS A 115 -6.26 9.34 0.33
N ALA A 116 -6.73 8.18 0.80
CA ALA A 116 -7.13 7.08 -0.06
C ALA A 116 -8.34 7.45 -0.94
N MET A 117 -9.35 8.11 -0.41
CA MET A 117 -10.50 8.54 -1.22
C MET A 117 -10.14 9.60 -2.26
N ALA A 118 -9.12 10.42 -2.00
CA ALA A 118 -8.63 11.42 -2.95
C ALA A 118 -7.74 10.81 -4.05
N THR A 119 -6.87 9.87 -3.68
CA THR A 119 -5.84 9.30 -4.57
C THR A 119 -6.21 7.95 -5.16
N GLN A 120 -7.15 7.23 -4.55
CA GLN A 120 -7.63 5.92 -4.98
C GLN A 120 -6.49 4.89 -5.15
N PRO A 121 -5.78 4.52 -4.07
CA PRO A 121 -4.84 3.41 -4.10
C PRO A 121 -5.60 2.10 -4.40
N VAL A 122 -4.87 1.05 -4.75
CA VAL A 122 -5.45 -0.28 -5.01
C VAL A 122 -6.06 -0.87 -3.74
N GLN A 123 -5.44 -0.61 -2.60
CA GLN A 123 -5.82 -1.16 -1.30
C GLN A 123 -5.56 -0.17 -0.17
N ILE A 124 -6.40 -0.24 0.86
CA ILE A 124 -6.20 0.42 2.16
C ILE A 124 -6.24 -0.64 3.26
N LEU A 125 -5.35 -0.55 4.23
CA LEU A 125 -5.27 -1.45 5.37
C LEU A 125 -6.22 -1.01 6.50
N ALA A 126 -6.93 -1.96 7.09
CA ALA A 126 -7.45 -1.82 8.44
C ALA A 126 -6.24 -1.81 9.38
N LYS A 127 -6.00 -0.73 10.09
CA LYS A 127 -4.72 -0.35 10.67
C LYS A 127 -4.08 -1.37 11.62
N PRO A 128 -2.76 -1.65 11.51
CA PRO A 128 -2.06 -2.49 12.47
C PRO A 128 -2.08 -1.89 13.88
N GLY A 129 -2.02 -2.74 14.89
CA GLY A 129 -2.12 -2.30 16.29
C GLY A 129 -3.53 -2.05 16.79
N MET A 130 -4.53 -2.11 15.93
CA MET A 130 -5.96 -2.11 16.27
C MET A 130 -6.55 -3.51 16.09
N GLY A 131 -7.66 -3.79 16.75
CA GLY A 131 -8.47 -4.95 16.41
C GLY A 131 -8.95 -4.86 14.95
N VAL A 132 -9.05 -5.99 14.26
CA VAL A 132 -9.46 -6.01 12.85
C VAL A 132 -10.82 -5.34 12.65
N ASP A 133 -11.80 -5.69 13.48
CA ASP A 133 -13.14 -5.10 13.43
C ASP A 133 -13.11 -3.61 13.71
N GLU A 134 -12.33 -3.17 14.70
CA GLU A 134 -12.17 -1.79 15.08
C GLU A 134 -11.57 -0.96 13.94
N GLY A 135 -10.45 -1.38 13.38
CA GLY A 135 -9.80 -0.71 12.25
C GLY A 135 -10.70 -0.67 11.01
N PHE A 136 -11.41 -1.76 10.71
CA PHE A 136 -12.37 -1.81 9.61
C PHE A 136 -13.52 -0.84 9.82
N MET A 137 -14.12 -0.81 11.02
CA MET A 137 -15.27 0.06 11.32
C MET A 137 -14.89 1.54 11.29
N ILE A 138 -13.71 1.91 11.78
CA ILE A 138 -13.22 3.28 11.68
C ILE A 138 -13.09 3.70 10.21
N ALA A 139 -12.45 2.89 9.38
CA ALA A 139 -12.26 3.19 7.96
C ALA A 139 -13.61 3.27 7.22
N TYR A 140 -14.49 2.30 7.41
CA TYR A 140 -15.80 2.24 6.77
C TYR A 140 -16.70 3.42 7.17
N ASN A 141 -16.76 3.75 8.45
CA ASN A 141 -17.56 4.87 8.95
C ASN A 141 -17.05 6.20 8.41
N GLU A 142 -15.73 6.39 8.35
CA GLU A 142 -15.16 7.64 7.82
C GLU A 142 -15.40 7.77 6.30
N MET A 143 -15.24 6.71 5.53
CA MET A 143 -15.60 6.72 4.10
C MET A 143 -17.08 7.08 3.91
N SER A 144 -17.96 6.48 4.70
CA SER A 144 -19.41 6.73 4.65
C SER A 144 -19.73 8.19 4.99
N ARG A 145 -19.07 8.74 6.01
CA ARG A 145 -19.20 10.15 6.41
C ARG A 145 -18.79 11.10 5.28
N ILE A 146 -17.65 10.86 4.65
CA ILE A 146 -17.14 11.70 3.54
C ILE A 146 -18.10 11.64 2.35
N ILE A 147 -18.61 10.46 2.01
CA ILE A 147 -19.60 10.30 0.92
C ILE A 147 -20.88 11.09 1.22
N ALA A 148 -21.38 11.02 2.45
CA ALA A 148 -22.56 11.75 2.86
C ALA A 148 -22.36 13.28 2.78
N VAL A 149 -21.24 13.79 3.26
CA VAL A 149 -20.89 15.22 3.15
C VAL A 149 -20.81 15.66 1.70
N ARG A 150 -20.12 14.91 0.84
CA ARG A 150 -20.02 15.23 -0.60
C ARG A 150 -21.39 15.26 -1.29
N LYS A 151 -22.29 14.35 -0.94
CA LYS A 151 -23.66 14.34 -1.47
C LYS A 151 -24.45 15.58 -1.02
N ALA A 152 -24.28 16.00 0.23
CA ALA A 152 -24.96 17.19 0.77
C ALA A 152 -24.46 18.50 0.12
N LEU A 153 -23.16 18.58 -0.19
CA LEU A 153 -22.56 19.77 -0.82
C LEU A 153 -22.86 19.90 -2.33
N ARG A 154 -23.39 18.85 -2.98
CA ARG A 154 -23.75 18.87 -4.41
C ARG A 154 -25.19 19.30 -4.66
N LYS A 155 -25.95 19.58 -3.60
CA LYS A 155 -27.30 20.14 -3.66
C LYS A 155 -27.24 21.65 -3.66
#